data_3e37928c7ec1ca1550be2f11e26dec99
#
_entry.id   3e37928c7ec1ca1550be2f11e26dec99
#
_cell.length_a   1.000
_cell.length_b   1.000
_cell.length_c   1.000
_cell.angle_alpha   90.00
_cell.angle_beta   90.00
_cell.angle_gamma   90.00
#
_symmetry.space_group_name_H-M   'P 1'
#
loop_
_entity.id
_entity.type
_entity.pdbx_description
1 polymer ?
#
loop_
_entity_poly.entity_id
_entity_poly.type
_entity_poly.pdbx_seq_one_letter_code
_entity_poly.pdbx_strand_id
1 'polypeptide(L)'
;MTSPRLSRLKRAVRQSPTLRNIYFRATGLLHRLRLRAARPREGQQAWGVNPENVVWIFCTARSGSTWLRSMLDDLVDGEVWEEPKVGRLFGEFYARAKQTQLGRVNYVLGDPTREAWTRALRDFVLHTAWASHPSVTPGRYLIVKEPGGAVGAPLLMEALPESRMVLLVRDPRDFAASVLDAVKDDGWMYEGMDEWARRDLDTEKDVLRYLKALSRQYVRQISNGKKAFDSHEGRKILLKYDDLRADTLGAMRRLCAELAIPVDEERLAGVVSKHSWEKVPERERGAGKFHRKATSGGWREDLTPEQARVVEDITGPLIEMFA
;
A
#
# COMPACT_ATOMS: atom_id res chain seq x y z
N MET A 1 11.88 -11.07 -19.55
CA MET A 1 11.05 -10.93 -20.80
C MET A 1 9.80 -11.79 -20.65
N THR A 2 8.66 -11.21 -20.34
CA THR A 2 7.39 -11.95 -20.26
C THR A 2 6.93 -12.29 -21.68
N SER A 3 6.74 -13.60 -21.96
CA SER A 3 6.26 -14.09 -23.25
C SER A 3 4.99 -13.34 -23.70
N PRO A 4 4.88 -12.96 -25.01
CA PRO A 4 3.67 -12.31 -25.55
C PRO A 4 2.38 -13.10 -25.31
N ARG A 5 2.48 -14.41 -25.11
CA ARG A 5 1.35 -15.28 -24.75
C ARG A 5 0.85 -15.04 -23.31
N LEU A 6 1.77 -14.78 -22.37
CA LEU A 6 1.43 -14.47 -20.98
C LEU A 6 0.72 -13.12 -20.84
N SER A 7 1.09 -12.12 -21.63
CA SER A 7 0.45 -10.80 -21.62
C SER A 7 -0.98 -10.85 -22.19
N ARG A 8 -1.21 -11.66 -23.25
CA ARG A 8 -2.55 -11.90 -23.81
C ARG A 8 -3.45 -12.65 -22.83
N LEU A 9 -2.91 -13.65 -22.12
CA LEU A 9 -3.65 -14.41 -21.11
C LEU A 9 -4.06 -13.52 -19.94
N LYS A 10 -3.15 -12.70 -19.43
CA LYS A 10 -3.45 -11.74 -18.35
C LYS A 10 -4.53 -10.73 -18.74
N ARG A 11 -4.55 -10.29 -20.00
CA ARG A 11 -5.60 -9.40 -20.54
C ARG A 11 -6.95 -10.11 -20.60
N ALA A 12 -7.01 -11.33 -21.15
CA ALA A 12 -8.25 -12.12 -21.22
C ALA A 12 -8.84 -12.41 -19.83
N VAL A 13 -7.97 -12.71 -18.84
CA VAL A 13 -8.37 -12.91 -17.45
C VAL A 13 -8.95 -11.62 -16.82
N ARG A 14 -8.41 -10.46 -17.14
CA ARG A 14 -8.95 -9.18 -16.65
C ARG A 14 -10.31 -8.83 -17.24
N GLN A 15 -10.57 -9.20 -18.49
CA GLN A 15 -11.78 -8.84 -19.24
C GLN A 15 -12.96 -9.81 -19.05
N SER A 16 -12.74 -11.01 -18.49
CA SER A 16 -13.79 -12.00 -18.30
C SER A 16 -13.94 -12.39 -16.82
N PRO A 17 -15.10 -12.14 -16.19
CA PRO A 17 -15.37 -12.57 -14.81
C PRO A 17 -15.17 -14.08 -14.63
N THR A 18 -15.57 -14.88 -15.61
CA THR A 18 -15.42 -16.34 -15.58
C THR A 18 -13.96 -16.76 -15.61
N LEU A 19 -13.14 -16.19 -16.51
CA LEU A 19 -11.72 -16.49 -16.59
C LEU A 19 -10.98 -15.99 -15.35
N ARG A 20 -11.41 -14.87 -14.78
CA ARG A 20 -10.87 -14.35 -13.51
C ARG A 20 -11.15 -15.33 -12.35
N ASN A 21 -12.36 -15.85 -12.23
CA ASN A 21 -12.70 -16.86 -11.23
C ASN A 21 -11.92 -18.18 -11.42
N ILE A 22 -11.77 -18.64 -12.64
CA ILE A 22 -10.94 -19.82 -12.95
C ILE A 22 -9.48 -19.58 -12.56
N TYR A 23 -8.94 -18.41 -12.91
CA TYR A 23 -7.57 -18.03 -12.53
C TYR A 23 -7.38 -18.00 -11.02
N PHE A 24 -8.28 -17.37 -10.26
CA PHE A 24 -8.20 -17.34 -8.80
C PHE A 24 -8.36 -18.73 -8.16
N ARG A 25 -9.24 -19.59 -8.72
CA ARG A 25 -9.36 -20.98 -8.24
C ARG A 25 -8.10 -21.80 -8.54
N ALA A 26 -7.53 -21.67 -9.72
CA ALA A 26 -6.31 -22.37 -10.11
C ALA A 26 -5.09 -21.89 -9.30
N THR A 27 -4.92 -20.60 -9.13
CA THR A 27 -3.85 -20.03 -8.30
C THR A 27 -4.02 -20.40 -6.83
N GLY A 28 -5.24 -20.41 -6.31
CA GLY A 28 -5.55 -20.86 -4.96
C GLY A 28 -5.29 -22.37 -4.76
N LEU A 29 -5.52 -23.21 -5.77
CA LEU A 29 -5.17 -24.64 -5.71
C LEU A 29 -3.65 -24.87 -5.72
N LEU A 30 -2.93 -24.20 -6.63
CA LEU A 30 -1.46 -24.24 -6.69
C LEU A 30 -0.84 -23.74 -5.39
N HIS A 31 -1.40 -22.69 -4.81
CA HIS A 31 -0.97 -22.16 -3.52
C HIS A 31 -1.19 -23.19 -2.40
N ARG A 32 -2.36 -23.83 -2.34
CA ARG A 32 -2.64 -24.92 -1.37
C ARG A 32 -1.67 -26.09 -1.51
N LEU A 33 -1.28 -26.45 -2.73
CA LEU A 33 -0.29 -27.50 -2.97
C LEU A 33 1.10 -27.09 -2.48
N ARG A 34 1.51 -25.83 -2.71
CA ARG A 34 2.76 -25.27 -2.16
C ARG A 34 2.76 -25.23 -0.65
N LEU A 35 1.65 -24.83 -0.01
CA LEU A 35 1.51 -24.85 1.45
C LEU A 35 1.63 -26.26 2.02
N ARG A 36 1.07 -27.28 1.36
CA ARG A 36 1.22 -28.68 1.77
C ARG A 36 2.66 -29.18 1.68
N ALA A 37 3.39 -28.76 0.64
CA ALA A 37 4.80 -29.12 0.46
C ALA A 37 5.73 -28.37 1.43
N ALA A 38 5.36 -27.18 1.87
CA ALA A 38 6.13 -26.32 2.77
C ALA A 38 5.82 -26.51 4.27
N ARG A 39 4.98 -27.49 4.64
CA ARG A 39 4.66 -27.73 6.06
C ARG A 39 5.95 -28.05 6.85
N PRO A 40 6.24 -27.27 7.92
CA PRO A 40 7.33 -27.61 8.82
C PRO A 40 7.07 -28.98 9.44
N ARG A 41 8.13 -29.75 9.68
CA ARG A 41 8.04 -30.94 10.53
C ARG A 41 7.67 -30.50 11.95
N GLU A 42 6.78 -31.23 12.60
CA GLU A 42 6.40 -30.98 14.00
C GLU A 42 7.66 -30.79 14.86
N GLY A 43 7.75 -29.64 15.53
CA GLY A 43 8.88 -29.28 16.41
C GLY A 43 9.75 -28.10 15.94
N GLN A 44 9.60 -27.59 14.72
CA GLN A 44 10.31 -26.39 14.26
C GLN A 44 9.38 -25.16 14.27
N GLN A 45 9.38 -24.45 15.39
CA GLN A 45 8.73 -23.15 15.56
C GLN A 45 9.57 -21.98 14.97
N ALA A 46 10.19 -22.17 13.83
CA ALA A 46 10.85 -21.09 13.11
C ALA A 46 9.87 -20.55 12.04
N TRP A 47 9.26 -19.41 12.33
CA TRP A 47 8.56 -18.62 11.30
C TRP A 47 9.50 -18.43 10.12
N GLY A 48 9.05 -18.76 8.89
CA GLY A 48 9.85 -18.54 7.69
C GLY A 48 10.13 -17.04 7.43
N VAL A 49 9.33 -16.14 8.02
CA VAL A 49 9.47 -14.69 7.87
C VAL A 49 10.24 -14.13 9.06
N ASN A 50 11.41 -13.53 8.81
CA ASN A 50 12.11 -12.71 9.80
C ASN A 50 11.45 -11.34 9.87
N PRO A 51 10.88 -10.93 11.03
CA PRO A 51 10.23 -9.63 11.14
C PRO A 51 11.16 -8.44 10.86
N GLU A 52 12.47 -8.55 11.11
CA GLU A 52 13.43 -7.51 10.72
C GLU A 52 13.50 -7.29 9.20
N ASN A 53 13.15 -8.28 8.40
CA ASN A 53 13.13 -8.22 6.94
C ASN A 53 11.76 -7.89 6.36
N VAL A 54 10.77 -7.58 7.21
CA VAL A 54 9.48 -7.05 6.75
C VAL A 54 9.61 -5.56 6.47
N VAL A 55 9.27 -5.15 5.26
CA VAL A 55 9.29 -3.73 4.82
C VAL A 55 7.85 -3.31 4.54
N TRP A 56 7.29 -2.50 5.43
CA TRP A 56 5.97 -1.92 5.27
C TRP A 56 6.00 -0.67 4.41
N ILE A 57 5.12 -0.59 3.41
CA ILE A 57 4.86 0.63 2.63
C ILE A 57 3.46 1.11 2.99
N PHE A 58 3.37 1.98 4.00
CA PHE A 58 2.13 2.66 4.35
C PHE A 58 1.94 3.90 3.49
N CYS A 59 0.77 4.02 2.92
CA CYS A 59 0.46 5.10 1.99
C CYS A 59 -1.07 5.22 1.80
N THR A 60 -1.48 6.20 1.02
CA THR A 60 -2.81 6.20 0.39
C THR A 60 -2.74 5.49 -0.97
N ALA A 61 -3.87 5.08 -1.51
CA ALA A 61 -3.95 4.73 -2.92
C ALA A 61 -3.43 5.90 -3.79
N ARG A 62 -2.99 5.64 -5.01
CA ARG A 62 -2.55 6.68 -5.97
C ARG A 62 -1.36 7.54 -5.51
N SER A 63 -0.60 7.09 -4.51
CA SER A 63 0.62 7.78 -4.03
C SER A 63 1.92 7.34 -4.74
N GLY A 64 1.85 6.49 -5.76
CA GLY A 64 3.03 5.93 -6.42
C GLY A 64 3.59 4.66 -5.73
N SER A 65 2.86 4.10 -4.79
CA SER A 65 3.29 2.93 -4.01
C SER A 65 3.56 1.68 -4.84
N THR A 66 2.82 1.47 -5.94
CA THR A 66 3.08 0.35 -6.86
C THR A 66 4.40 0.53 -7.59
N TRP A 67 4.76 1.76 -7.96
CA TRP A 67 6.05 2.08 -8.57
C TRP A 67 7.21 1.84 -7.60
N LEU A 68 7.10 2.40 -6.38
CA LEU A 68 8.08 2.19 -5.31
C LEU A 68 8.24 0.70 -4.99
N ARG A 69 7.13 -0.02 -4.81
CA ARG A 69 7.13 -1.46 -4.53
C ARG A 69 7.82 -2.25 -5.65
N SER A 70 7.57 -1.91 -6.92
CA SER A 70 8.20 -2.60 -8.05
C SER A 70 9.72 -2.40 -8.11
N MET A 71 10.21 -1.22 -7.74
CA MET A 71 11.64 -0.97 -7.61
C MET A 71 12.25 -1.78 -6.45
N LEU A 72 11.60 -1.81 -5.30
CA LEU A 72 12.06 -2.61 -4.15
C LEU A 72 12.07 -4.11 -4.47
N ASP A 73 11.04 -4.63 -5.14
CA ASP A 73 10.93 -6.03 -5.56
C ASP A 73 12.11 -6.47 -6.45
N ASP A 74 12.57 -5.59 -7.35
CA ASP A 74 13.73 -5.85 -8.20
C ASP A 74 15.08 -5.66 -7.45
N LEU A 75 15.10 -4.89 -6.38
CA LEU A 75 16.33 -4.60 -5.61
C LEU A 75 16.66 -5.67 -4.58
N VAL A 76 15.65 -6.24 -3.92
CA VAL A 76 15.87 -7.19 -2.84
C VAL A 76 15.59 -8.62 -3.29
N ASP A 77 16.21 -9.60 -2.62
CA ASP A 77 15.76 -10.99 -2.70
C ASP A 77 14.59 -11.18 -1.73
N GLY A 78 13.38 -11.23 -2.26
CA GLY A 78 12.18 -11.25 -1.43
C GLY A 78 10.92 -11.62 -2.18
N GLU A 79 9.81 -11.37 -1.50
CA GLU A 79 8.45 -11.53 -2.02
C GLU A 79 7.64 -10.27 -1.71
N VAL A 80 6.59 -10.05 -2.49
CA VAL A 80 5.66 -8.93 -2.27
C VAL A 80 4.32 -9.43 -1.78
N TRP A 81 3.90 -8.95 -0.62
CA TRP A 81 2.55 -9.13 -0.10
C TRP A 81 1.70 -7.91 -0.49
N GLU A 82 0.98 -8.08 -1.57
CA GLU A 82 0.22 -7.00 -2.20
C GLU A 82 -1.13 -6.81 -1.53
N GLU A 83 -1.31 -5.68 -0.84
CA GLU A 83 -2.56 -5.21 -0.25
C GLU A 83 -3.27 -6.25 0.65
N PRO A 84 -2.60 -6.84 1.66
CA PRO A 84 -3.23 -7.82 2.53
C PRO A 84 -4.39 -7.25 3.35
N LYS A 85 -4.46 -5.93 3.48
CA LYS A 85 -5.48 -5.17 4.24
C LYS A 85 -5.47 -5.45 5.75
N VAL A 86 -4.36 -5.95 6.26
CA VAL A 86 -4.21 -6.25 7.69
C VAL A 86 -4.24 -4.99 8.55
N GLY A 87 -3.60 -3.92 8.10
CA GLY A 87 -3.65 -2.62 8.77
C GLY A 87 -5.05 -2.03 8.79
N ARG A 88 -5.82 -2.22 7.72
CA ARG A 88 -7.21 -1.81 7.68
C ARG A 88 -8.08 -2.66 8.61
N LEU A 89 -7.89 -3.98 8.61
CA LEU A 89 -8.64 -4.92 9.46
C LEU A 89 -8.56 -4.52 10.94
N PHE A 90 -7.37 -4.39 11.46
CA PHE A 90 -7.17 -4.07 12.88
C PHE A 90 -7.37 -2.58 13.18
N GLY A 91 -6.86 -1.70 12.33
CA GLY A 91 -6.95 -0.25 12.53
C GLY A 91 -8.35 0.29 12.46
N GLU A 92 -9.18 -0.15 11.49
CA GLU A 92 -10.57 0.28 11.40
C GLU A 92 -11.40 -0.20 12.59
N PHE A 93 -11.17 -1.43 13.03
CA PHE A 93 -11.87 -1.97 14.19
C PHE A 93 -11.46 -1.24 15.46
N TYR A 94 -10.16 -1.04 15.68
CA TYR A 94 -9.64 -0.32 16.85
C TYR A 94 -10.09 1.14 16.88
N ALA A 95 -10.04 1.84 15.73
CA ALA A 95 -10.43 3.25 15.65
C ALA A 95 -11.92 3.52 15.92
N ARG A 96 -12.78 2.50 15.79
CA ARG A 96 -14.22 2.58 16.10
C ARG A 96 -14.53 2.32 17.58
N ALA A 97 -13.58 1.79 18.33
CA ALA A 97 -13.77 1.52 19.74
C ALA A 97 -13.92 2.83 20.55
N LYS A 98 -14.91 2.88 21.42
CA LYS A 98 -15.07 3.99 22.37
C LYS A 98 -14.02 3.85 23.48
N GLN A 99 -13.58 4.97 24.05
CA GLN A 99 -12.63 4.97 25.17
C GLN A 99 -13.10 4.08 26.33
N THR A 100 -14.41 4.09 26.60
CA THR A 100 -15.02 3.22 27.62
C THR A 100 -14.96 1.72 27.30
N GLN A 101 -14.79 1.35 26.03
CA GLN A 101 -14.57 -0.05 25.61
C GLN A 101 -13.10 -0.42 25.76
N LEU A 102 -12.20 0.48 25.33
CA LEU A 102 -10.75 0.24 25.43
C LEU A 102 -10.31 -0.01 26.88
N GLY A 103 -10.90 0.66 27.86
CA GLY A 103 -10.61 0.44 29.28
C GLY A 103 -11.13 -0.88 29.88
N ARG A 104 -11.84 -1.73 29.11
CA ARG A 104 -12.44 -2.96 29.63
C ARG A 104 -11.57 -4.19 29.36
N VAL A 105 -11.41 -5.05 30.37
CA VAL A 105 -10.71 -6.34 30.28
C VAL A 105 -11.35 -7.30 29.27
N ASN A 106 -12.68 -7.28 29.15
CA ASN A 106 -13.41 -8.17 28.24
C ASN A 106 -13.52 -7.65 26.80
N TYR A 107 -12.94 -6.51 26.49
CA TYR A 107 -12.86 -6.03 25.11
C TYR A 107 -11.60 -6.59 24.45
N VAL A 108 -11.75 -7.19 23.27
CA VAL A 108 -10.67 -7.94 22.59
C VAL A 108 -9.41 -7.12 22.34
N LEU A 109 -9.53 -5.82 22.09
CA LEU A 109 -8.42 -4.88 21.93
C LEU A 109 -8.35 -3.88 23.11
N GLY A 110 -8.71 -4.33 24.32
CA GLY A 110 -8.70 -3.49 25.52
C GLY A 110 -7.29 -3.19 26.01
N ASP A 111 -7.10 -1.98 26.56
CA ASP A 111 -5.81 -1.55 27.10
C ASP A 111 -5.30 -2.45 28.24
N PRO A 112 -6.15 -3.00 29.14
CA PRO A 112 -5.68 -3.90 30.19
C PRO A 112 -5.06 -5.21 29.68
N THR A 113 -5.38 -5.61 28.45
CA THR A 113 -4.85 -6.83 27.80
C THR A 113 -3.96 -6.51 26.59
N ARG A 114 -3.49 -5.26 26.49
CA ARG A 114 -2.77 -4.75 25.31
C ARG A 114 -1.59 -5.61 24.93
N GLU A 115 -0.74 -5.97 25.85
CA GLU A 115 0.43 -6.81 25.57
C GLU A 115 0.03 -8.18 24.98
N ALA A 116 -1.03 -8.79 25.48
CA ALA A 116 -1.47 -10.09 25.00
C ALA A 116 -2.00 -10.04 23.57
N TRP A 117 -2.88 -9.07 23.26
CA TRP A 117 -3.43 -8.99 21.91
C TRP A 117 -2.43 -8.38 20.90
N THR A 118 -1.48 -7.55 21.32
CA THR A 118 -0.38 -7.07 20.46
C THR A 118 0.52 -8.25 20.05
N ARG A 119 0.81 -9.16 20.97
CA ARG A 119 1.52 -10.42 20.67
C ARG A 119 0.72 -11.29 19.72
N ALA A 120 -0.59 -11.45 19.96
CA ALA A 120 -1.46 -12.21 19.06
C ALA A 120 -1.56 -11.57 17.66
N LEU A 121 -1.56 -10.24 17.56
CA LEU A 121 -1.50 -9.52 16.28
C LEU A 121 -0.19 -9.81 15.54
N ARG A 122 0.95 -9.80 16.25
CA ARG A 122 2.24 -10.19 15.68
C ARG A 122 2.18 -11.60 15.09
N ASP A 123 1.72 -12.56 15.89
CA ASP A 123 1.61 -13.95 15.46
C ASP A 123 0.67 -14.10 14.27
N PHE A 124 -0.47 -13.41 14.27
CA PHE A 124 -1.40 -13.40 13.15
C PHE A 124 -0.73 -12.91 11.86
N VAL A 125 0.01 -11.78 11.92
CA VAL A 125 0.68 -11.20 10.75
C VAL A 125 1.76 -12.16 10.23
N LEU A 126 2.63 -12.67 11.08
CA LEU A 126 3.74 -13.53 10.67
C LEU A 126 3.26 -14.89 10.12
N HIS A 127 2.23 -15.47 10.74
CA HIS A 127 1.61 -16.72 10.25
C HIS A 127 0.95 -16.54 8.88
N THR A 128 0.14 -15.48 8.74
CA THR A 128 -0.55 -15.24 7.47
C THR A 128 0.41 -14.85 6.37
N ALA A 129 1.46 -14.08 6.69
CA ALA A 129 2.54 -13.75 5.76
C ALA A 129 3.26 -15.01 5.27
N TRP A 130 3.69 -15.87 6.19
CA TRP A 130 4.33 -17.14 5.85
C TRP A 130 3.40 -18.07 5.06
N ALA A 131 2.14 -18.19 5.47
CA ALA A 131 1.16 -18.99 4.76
C ALA A 131 0.91 -18.50 3.33
N SER A 132 0.96 -17.17 3.12
CA SER A 132 0.79 -16.55 1.81
C SER A 132 2.05 -16.61 0.95
N HIS A 133 3.23 -16.61 1.57
CA HIS A 133 4.55 -16.53 0.91
C HIS A 133 5.51 -17.58 1.50
N PRO A 134 5.25 -18.87 1.25
CA PRO A 134 6.03 -19.97 1.85
C PRO A 134 7.48 -20.05 1.34
N SER A 135 7.82 -19.31 0.30
CA SER A 135 9.18 -19.17 -0.23
C SER A 135 10.02 -18.15 0.53
N VAL A 136 9.41 -17.30 1.37
CA VAL A 136 10.15 -16.36 2.20
C VAL A 136 10.84 -17.11 3.33
N THR A 137 12.17 -17.12 3.30
CA THR A 137 13.04 -17.65 4.36
C THR A 137 13.53 -16.50 5.25
N PRO A 138 14.11 -16.79 6.43
CA PRO A 138 14.57 -15.74 7.37
C PRO A 138 15.57 -14.73 6.78
N GLY A 139 16.32 -15.10 5.74
CA GLY A 139 17.26 -14.20 5.05
C GLY A 139 16.65 -13.34 3.95
N ARG A 140 15.41 -13.64 3.54
CA ARG A 140 14.73 -12.92 2.45
C ARG A 140 13.82 -11.82 2.97
N TYR A 141 13.56 -10.82 2.14
CA TYR A 141 12.66 -9.72 2.46
C TYR A 141 11.20 -10.06 2.17
N LEU A 142 10.29 -9.49 2.95
CA LEU A 142 8.86 -9.42 2.65
C LEU A 142 8.45 -7.96 2.52
N ILE A 143 8.14 -7.52 1.32
CA ILE A 143 7.65 -6.16 1.06
C ILE A 143 6.13 -6.17 1.18
N VAL A 144 5.58 -5.44 2.14
CA VAL A 144 4.13 -5.35 2.36
C VAL A 144 3.64 -3.99 1.88
N LYS A 145 2.97 -3.95 0.72
CA LYS A 145 2.34 -2.72 0.23
C LYS A 145 0.91 -2.64 0.75
N GLU A 146 0.64 -1.63 1.59
CA GLU A 146 -0.60 -1.52 2.34
C GLU A 146 -1.28 -0.15 2.14
N PRO A 147 -1.75 0.18 0.92
CA PRO A 147 -2.48 1.42 0.67
C PRO A 147 -3.83 1.39 1.40
N GLY A 148 -4.09 2.41 2.20
CA GLY A 148 -5.25 2.46 3.07
C GLY A 148 -5.09 1.71 4.40
N GLY A 149 -4.03 0.92 4.57
CA GLY A 149 -3.68 0.24 5.82
C GLY A 149 -2.98 1.12 6.84
N ALA A 150 -2.57 2.32 6.46
CA ALA A 150 -1.93 3.28 7.35
C ALA A 150 -2.77 3.62 8.61
N VAL A 151 -4.09 3.42 8.56
CA VAL A 151 -4.97 3.54 9.74
C VAL A 151 -4.57 2.58 10.86
N GLY A 152 -4.03 1.42 10.54
CA GLY A 152 -3.55 0.41 11.50
C GLY A 152 -2.03 0.43 11.71
N ALA A 153 -1.30 1.32 11.04
CA ALA A 153 0.15 1.40 11.17
C ALA A 153 0.64 1.49 12.63
N PRO A 154 0.00 2.29 13.52
CA PRO A 154 0.43 2.33 14.93
C PRO A 154 0.39 0.95 15.61
N LEU A 155 -0.63 0.15 15.35
CA LEU A 155 -0.77 -1.19 15.94
C LEU A 155 0.22 -2.19 15.34
N LEU A 156 0.45 -2.10 14.03
CA LEU A 156 1.39 -2.98 13.33
C LEU A 156 2.83 -2.71 13.73
N MET A 157 3.21 -1.43 13.85
CA MET A 157 4.56 -1.05 14.29
C MET A 157 4.80 -1.37 15.77
N GLU A 158 3.77 -1.31 16.61
CA GLU A 158 3.85 -1.78 17.99
C GLU A 158 4.00 -3.31 18.07
N ALA A 159 3.30 -4.05 17.22
CA ALA A 159 3.37 -5.51 17.18
C ALA A 159 4.67 -6.04 16.55
N LEU A 160 5.28 -5.29 15.65
CA LEU A 160 6.47 -5.64 14.88
C LEU A 160 7.51 -4.50 14.91
N PRO A 161 8.01 -4.14 16.11
CA PRO A 161 8.89 -2.96 16.28
C PRO A 161 10.23 -3.09 15.56
N GLU A 162 10.69 -4.30 15.26
CA GLU A 162 11.92 -4.56 14.52
C GLU A 162 11.75 -4.43 13.00
N SER A 163 10.51 -4.34 12.49
CA SER A 163 10.26 -4.24 11.05
C SER A 163 10.62 -2.84 10.50
N ARG A 164 10.77 -2.75 9.19
CA ARG A 164 11.12 -1.51 8.49
C ARG A 164 9.86 -0.79 8.03
N MET A 165 9.86 0.53 8.12
CA MET A 165 8.69 1.34 7.77
C MET A 165 9.01 2.38 6.71
N VAL A 166 8.25 2.37 5.62
CA VAL A 166 8.16 3.47 4.66
C VAL A 166 6.80 4.14 4.82
N LEU A 167 6.79 5.44 5.08
CA LEU A 167 5.60 6.27 4.97
C LEU A 167 5.69 7.06 3.66
N LEU A 168 4.96 6.62 2.64
CA LEU A 168 4.92 7.29 1.35
C LEU A 168 3.73 8.24 1.30
N VAL A 169 4.02 9.52 1.13
CA VAL A 169 3.02 10.59 1.08
C VAL A 169 3.01 11.28 -0.29
N ARG A 170 1.86 11.79 -0.67
CA ARG A 170 1.66 12.57 -1.89
C ARG A 170 0.78 13.77 -1.58
N ASP A 171 0.94 14.88 -2.33
CA ASP A 171 0.04 16.03 -2.26
C ASP A 171 -1.43 15.55 -2.31
N PRO A 172 -2.26 15.90 -1.32
CA PRO A 172 -3.65 15.44 -1.25
C PRO A 172 -4.51 15.92 -2.43
N ARG A 173 -4.15 17.02 -3.09
CA ARG A 173 -4.83 17.51 -4.29
C ARG A 173 -4.53 16.64 -5.50
N ASP A 174 -3.26 16.25 -5.68
CA ASP A 174 -2.86 15.31 -6.73
C ASP A 174 -3.42 13.90 -6.47
N PHE A 175 -3.50 13.50 -5.20
CA PHE A 175 -4.18 12.27 -4.80
C PHE A 175 -5.66 12.31 -5.18
N ALA A 176 -6.38 13.38 -4.81
CA ALA A 176 -7.80 13.56 -5.08
C ALA A 176 -8.09 13.58 -6.60
N ALA A 177 -7.33 14.36 -7.37
CA ALA A 177 -7.42 14.41 -8.82
C ALA A 177 -7.19 13.03 -9.46
N SER A 178 -6.20 12.28 -8.95
CA SER A 178 -5.89 10.94 -9.47
C SER A 178 -6.94 9.89 -9.12
N VAL A 179 -7.62 10.03 -7.98
CA VAL A 179 -8.73 9.13 -7.60
C VAL A 179 -9.97 9.46 -8.41
N LEU A 180 -10.33 10.74 -8.56
CA LEU A 180 -11.47 11.17 -9.41
C LEU A 180 -11.35 10.60 -10.82
N ASP A 181 -10.18 10.75 -11.43
CA ASP A 181 -9.93 10.20 -12.77
C ASP A 181 -10.08 8.67 -12.85
N ALA A 182 -9.67 7.96 -11.80
CA ALA A 182 -9.72 6.50 -11.77
C ALA A 182 -11.13 5.92 -11.52
N VAL A 183 -12.03 6.69 -10.90
CA VAL A 183 -13.40 6.24 -10.54
C VAL A 183 -14.47 6.75 -11.49
N LYS A 184 -14.15 7.52 -12.52
CA LYS A 184 -15.06 7.89 -13.59
C LYS A 184 -15.52 6.65 -14.37
N ASP A 185 -16.61 6.74 -15.10
CA ASP A 185 -17.24 5.64 -15.83
C ASP A 185 -16.30 4.89 -16.79
N ASP A 186 -15.31 5.57 -17.35
CA ASP A 186 -14.26 5.02 -18.20
C ASP A 186 -12.94 4.75 -17.42
N GLY A 187 -12.92 4.99 -16.12
CA GLY A 187 -11.75 4.83 -15.26
C GLY A 187 -11.47 3.36 -14.93
N TRP A 188 -10.19 3.01 -14.86
CA TRP A 188 -9.74 1.64 -14.62
C TRP A 188 -10.19 1.06 -13.27
N MET A 189 -10.50 1.89 -12.27
CA MET A 189 -11.04 1.44 -10.98
C MET A 189 -12.54 1.15 -11.06
N TYR A 190 -13.28 1.86 -11.90
CA TYR A 190 -14.72 1.76 -12.01
C TYR A 190 -15.17 0.33 -12.39
N GLU A 191 -14.50 -0.29 -13.36
CA GLU A 191 -14.80 -1.67 -13.78
C GLU A 191 -14.59 -2.71 -12.67
N GLY A 192 -13.69 -2.43 -11.72
CA GLY A 192 -13.37 -3.32 -10.60
C GLY A 192 -14.17 -3.05 -9.33
N MET A 193 -14.99 -2.00 -9.31
CA MET A 193 -15.81 -1.66 -8.15
C MET A 193 -17.11 -2.49 -8.13
N ASP A 194 -17.46 -2.93 -6.93
CA ASP A 194 -18.79 -3.48 -6.70
C ASP A 194 -19.86 -2.41 -6.99
N GLU A 195 -21.00 -2.80 -7.52
CA GLU A 195 -22.09 -1.89 -7.92
C GLU A 195 -22.50 -0.94 -6.77
N TRP A 196 -22.58 -1.46 -5.54
CA TRP A 196 -22.91 -0.65 -4.36
C TRP A 196 -21.81 0.36 -3.98
N ALA A 197 -20.58 0.16 -4.44
CA ALA A 197 -19.44 1.04 -4.16
C ALA A 197 -19.27 2.12 -5.24
N ARG A 198 -19.88 1.92 -6.42
CA ARG A 198 -19.91 2.92 -7.48
C ARG A 198 -20.63 4.16 -6.99
N ARG A 199 -20.11 5.31 -7.35
CA ARG A 199 -20.68 6.61 -6.98
C ARG A 199 -21.18 7.29 -8.23
N ASP A 200 -22.40 7.77 -8.18
CA ASP A 200 -22.89 8.71 -9.17
C ASP A 200 -22.13 10.02 -8.95
N LEU A 201 -21.24 10.37 -9.86
CA LEU A 201 -20.49 11.62 -9.88
C LEU A 201 -21.02 12.57 -10.97
N ASP A 202 -22.31 12.45 -11.26
CA ASP A 202 -22.97 13.15 -12.38
C ASP A 202 -23.14 14.64 -12.13
N THR A 203 -23.20 15.03 -10.85
CA THR A 203 -23.34 16.44 -10.49
C THR A 203 -22.14 16.94 -9.73
N GLU A 204 -21.82 18.25 -9.89
CA GLU A 204 -20.75 18.88 -9.12
C GLU A 204 -20.95 18.72 -7.61
N LYS A 205 -22.18 18.74 -7.13
CA LYS A 205 -22.51 18.48 -5.71
C LYS A 205 -22.09 17.07 -5.26
N ASP A 206 -22.23 16.07 -6.09
CA ASP A 206 -21.86 14.69 -5.79
C ASP A 206 -20.33 14.53 -5.79
N VAL A 207 -19.66 15.15 -6.76
CA VAL A 207 -18.19 15.24 -6.81
C VAL A 207 -17.64 15.92 -5.55
N LEU A 208 -18.18 17.06 -5.13
CA LEU A 208 -17.75 17.76 -3.92
C LEU A 208 -18.00 16.94 -2.65
N ARG A 209 -19.13 16.23 -2.58
CA ARG A 209 -19.42 15.32 -1.47
C ARG A 209 -18.41 14.17 -1.42
N TYR A 210 -18.10 13.59 -2.55
CA TYR A 210 -17.10 12.53 -2.67
C TYR A 210 -15.71 13.02 -2.26
N LEU A 211 -15.29 14.19 -2.76
CA LEU A 211 -14.00 14.80 -2.39
C LEU A 211 -13.91 15.08 -0.88
N LYS A 212 -14.98 15.54 -0.23
CA LYS A 212 -15.02 15.72 1.23
C LYS A 212 -14.77 14.41 1.98
N ALA A 213 -15.41 13.32 1.55
CA ALA A 213 -15.24 12.00 2.16
C ALA A 213 -13.81 11.47 1.93
N LEU A 214 -13.32 11.60 0.71
CA LEU A 214 -11.99 11.18 0.28
C LEU A 214 -10.88 11.94 1.05
N SER A 215 -11.03 13.26 1.20
CA SER A 215 -10.08 14.10 1.93
C SER A 215 -10.02 13.74 3.42
N ARG A 216 -11.17 13.48 4.06
CA ARG A 216 -11.23 13.00 5.46
C ARG A 216 -10.57 11.63 5.61
N GLN A 217 -10.76 10.74 4.62
CA GLN A 217 -10.09 9.44 4.61
C GLN A 217 -8.58 9.60 4.48
N TYR A 218 -8.12 10.50 3.60
CA TYR A 218 -6.70 10.84 3.44
C TYR A 218 -6.10 11.32 4.76
N VAL A 219 -6.73 12.33 5.41
CA VAL A 219 -6.28 12.85 6.71
C VAL A 219 -6.15 11.73 7.72
N ARG A 220 -7.18 10.88 7.85
CA ARG A 220 -7.16 9.78 8.82
C ARG A 220 -6.01 8.80 8.56
N GLN A 221 -5.79 8.42 7.31
CA GLN A 221 -4.72 7.49 6.96
C GLN A 221 -3.33 8.08 7.20
N ILE A 222 -3.09 9.28 6.70
CA ILE A 222 -1.76 9.91 6.81
C ILE A 222 -1.45 10.31 8.25
N SER A 223 -2.42 10.81 9.02
CA SER A 223 -2.21 11.13 10.45
C SER A 223 -1.86 9.88 11.26
N ASN A 224 -2.52 8.73 11.01
CA ASN A 224 -2.14 7.48 11.69
C ASN A 224 -0.79 6.95 11.21
N GLY A 225 -0.50 7.04 9.91
CA GLY A 225 0.82 6.72 9.37
C GLY A 225 1.91 7.57 10.00
N LYS A 226 1.69 8.89 10.13
CA LYS A 226 2.62 9.82 10.77
C LYS A 226 2.80 9.51 12.25
N LYS A 227 1.72 9.23 12.98
CA LYS A 227 1.79 8.80 14.38
C LYS A 227 2.63 7.54 14.55
N ALA A 228 2.42 6.54 13.68
CA ALA A 228 3.25 5.34 13.68
C ALA A 228 4.71 5.66 13.37
N PHE A 229 4.95 6.49 12.37
CA PHE A 229 6.29 6.91 11.97
C PHE A 229 7.02 7.60 13.12
N ASP A 230 6.37 8.51 13.82
CA ASP A 230 6.99 9.26 14.93
C ASP A 230 7.33 8.36 16.11
N SER A 231 6.46 7.41 16.44
CA SER A 231 6.65 6.48 17.57
C SER A 231 7.50 5.26 17.25
N HIS A 232 7.73 4.94 15.98
CA HIS A 232 8.54 3.80 15.60
C HIS A 232 10.04 4.11 15.78
N GLU A 233 10.74 3.33 16.60
CA GLU A 233 12.17 3.51 16.86
C GLU A 233 13.05 2.70 15.90
N GLY A 234 12.45 1.78 15.14
CA GLY A 234 13.14 0.98 14.14
C GLY A 234 13.52 1.77 12.87
N ARG A 235 13.99 1.04 11.88
CA ARG A 235 14.39 1.61 10.58
C ARG A 235 13.18 2.16 9.84
N LYS A 236 13.23 3.45 9.48
CA LYS A 236 12.09 4.13 8.88
C LYS A 236 12.50 5.25 7.94
N ILE A 237 11.68 5.51 6.95
CA ILE A 237 11.80 6.66 6.06
C ILE A 237 10.44 7.25 5.75
N LEU A 238 10.35 8.58 5.79
CA LEU A 238 9.27 9.33 5.18
C LEU A 238 9.70 9.73 3.77
N LEU A 239 8.92 9.34 2.78
CA LEU A 239 9.20 9.59 1.38
C LEU A 239 8.06 10.38 0.76
N LYS A 240 8.36 11.55 0.17
CA LYS A 240 7.39 12.29 -0.62
C LYS A 240 7.40 11.75 -2.05
N TYR A 241 6.22 11.58 -2.65
CA TYR A 241 6.11 11.20 -4.06
C TYR A 241 6.84 12.17 -4.98
N ASP A 242 6.77 13.46 -4.66
CA ASP A 242 7.36 14.53 -5.45
C ASP A 242 8.89 14.45 -5.46
N ASP A 243 9.51 14.19 -4.29
CA ASP A 243 10.96 13.95 -4.19
C ASP A 243 11.37 12.66 -4.94
N LEU A 244 10.58 11.58 -4.76
CA LEU A 244 10.82 10.33 -5.46
C LEU A 244 10.74 10.51 -6.99
N ARG A 245 9.86 11.39 -7.46
CA ARG A 245 9.68 11.67 -8.88
C ARG A 245 10.75 12.62 -9.43
N ALA A 246 11.17 13.62 -8.64
CA ALA A 246 12.18 14.60 -9.03
C ALA A 246 13.59 14.00 -9.15
N ASP A 247 13.97 13.18 -8.18
CA ASP A 247 15.25 12.45 -8.14
C ASP A 247 15.04 11.02 -7.66
N THR A 248 14.60 10.16 -8.56
CA THR A 248 14.31 8.75 -8.25
C THR A 248 15.52 8.02 -7.72
N LEU A 249 16.70 8.23 -8.33
CA LEU A 249 17.93 7.52 -7.92
C LEU A 249 18.38 7.95 -6.54
N GLY A 250 18.43 9.25 -6.26
CA GLY A 250 18.80 9.77 -4.95
C GLY A 250 17.79 9.39 -3.86
N ALA A 251 16.49 9.44 -4.17
CA ALA A 251 15.45 9.02 -3.24
C ALA A 251 15.53 7.52 -2.89
N MET A 252 15.75 6.66 -3.88
CA MET A 252 15.92 5.22 -3.65
C MET A 252 17.22 4.88 -2.92
N ARG A 253 18.32 5.60 -3.21
CA ARG A 253 19.59 5.47 -2.46
C ARG A 253 19.38 5.81 -0.98
N ARG A 254 18.74 6.94 -0.69
CA ARG A 254 18.38 7.34 0.67
C ARG A 254 17.47 6.31 1.35
N LEU A 255 16.47 5.80 0.65
CA LEU A 255 15.59 4.76 1.17
C LEU A 255 16.37 3.49 1.57
N CYS A 256 17.23 2.99 0.70
CA CYS A 256 18.03 1.80 0.99
C CYS A 256 18.98 2.03 2.19
N ALA A 257 19.58 3.21 2.29
CA ALA A 257 20.45 3.57 3.42
C ALA A 257 19.69 3.63 4.75
N GLU A 258 18.56 4.35 4.79
CA GLU A 258 17.73 4.50 6.02
C GLU A 258 17.14 3.18 6.47
N LEU A 259 16.74 2.33 5.54
CA LEU A 259 16.22 1.01 5.86
C LEU A 259 17.32 -0.06 6.04
N ALA A 260 18.60 0.30 5.91
CA ALA A 260 19.73 -0.62 5.88
C ALA A 260 19.48 -1.83 4.97
N ILE A 261 19.05 -1.57 3.75
CA ILE A 261 18.92 -2.55 2.67
C ILE A 261 20.21 -2.50 1.85
N PRO A 262 21.03 -3.57 1.86
CA PRO A 262 22.26 -3.58 1.09
C PRO A 262 21.95 -3.62 -0.42
N VAL A 263 22.52 -2.67 -1.14
CA VAL A 263 22.38 -2.60 -2.61
C VAL A 263 23.63 -1.98 -3.20
N ASP A 264 24.10 -2.50 -4.31
CA ASP A 264 25.16 -1.87 -5.09
C ASP A 264 24.59 -0.77 -6.01
N GLU A 265 25.43 0.19 -6.34
CA GLU A 265 25.01 1.39 -7.07
C GLU A 265 24.62 1.08 -8.53
N GLU A 266 25.29 0.14 -9.17
CA GLU A 266 25.01 -0.25 -10.57
C GLU A 266 23.61 -0.92 -10.64
N ARG A 267 23.33 -1.85 -9.71
CA ARG A 267 22.03 -2.50 -9.60
C ARG A 267 20.93 -1.48 -9.32
N LEU A 268 21.17 -0.54 -8.40
CA LEU A 268 20.23 0.52 -8.06
C LEU A 268 19.89 1.38 -9.29
N ALA A 269 20.90 1.87 -9.99
CA ALA A 269 20.73 2.67 -11.21
C ALA A 269 20.00 1.87 -12.31
N GLY A 270 20.34 0.60 -12.48
CA GLY A 270 19.67 -0.30 -13.43
C GLY A 270 18.18 -0.48 -13.14
N VAL A 271 17.82 -0.68 -11.87
CA VAL A 271 16.41 -0.83 -11.46
C VAL A 271 15.65 0.48 -11.64
N VAL A 272 16.20 1.62 -11.25
CA VAL A 272 15.58 2.94 -11.46
C VAL A 272 15.34 3.19 -12.95
N SER A 273 16.31 2.91 -13.80
CA SER A 273 16.17 3.02 -15.26
C SER A 273 15.07 2.09 -15.81
N LYS A 274 14.99 0.85 -15.33
CA LYS A 274 13.96 -0.14 -15.73
C LYS A 274 12.54 0.35 -15.43
N HIS A 275 12.36 1.00 -14.30
CA HIS A 275 11.06 1.49 -13.83
C HIS A 275 10.80 2.96 -14.14
N SER A 276 11.58 3.58 -15.01
CA SER A 276 11.37 4.96 -15.41
C SER A 276 10.04 5.14 -16.18
N TRP A 277 9.46 6.34 -16.11
CA TRP A 277 8.20 6.67 -16.78
C TRP A 277 8.28 6.42 -18.29
N GLU A 278 9.42 6.67 -18.90
CA GLU A 278 9.66 6.53 -20.34
C GLU A 278 9.55 5.06 -20.79
N LYS A 279 9.73 4.12 -19.87
CA LYS A 279 9.59 2.67 -20.15
C LYS A 279 8.15 2.17 -20.03
N VAL A 280 7.23 2.95 -19.47
CA VAL A 280 5.81 2.61 -19.48
C VAL A 280 5.30 2.72 -20.92
N PRO A 281 4.65 1.69 -21.50
CA PRO A 281 4.12 1.77 -22.86
C PRO A 281 3.10 2.89 -23.04
N GLU A 282 3.14 3.67 -24.11
CA GLU A 282 2.21 4.79 -24.35
C GLU A 282 0.74 4.37 -24.24
N ARG A 283 0.40 3.19 -24.76
CA ARG A 283 -0.96 2.63 -24.65
C ARG A 283 -1.44 2.40 -23.21
N GLU A 284 -0.54 2.39 -22.24
CA GLU A 284 -0.83 2.18 -20.81
C GLU A 284 -0.83 3.50 -20.02
N ARG A 285 -0.55 4.64 -20.70
CA ARG A 285 -0.56 5.99 -20.12
C ARG A 285 -1.82 6.75 -20.50
N GLY A 286 -2.20 7.72 -19.68
CA GLY A 286 -3.26 8.69 -19.97
C GLY A 286 -4.43 8.69 -19.01
N ALA A 287 -5.40 9.56 -19.29
CA ALA A 287 -6.62 9.69 -18.51
C ALA A 287 -7.37 8.35 -18.41
N GLY A 288 -8.02 8.09 -17.29
CA GLY A 288 -8.74 6.84 -17.03
C GLY A 288 -7.85 5.61 -16.86
N LYS A 289 -6.53 5.69 -17.05
CA LYS A 289 -5.60 4.56 -16.96
C LYS A 289 -4.89 4.51 -15.61
N PHE A 290 -4.36 3.32 -15.31
CA PHE A 290 -3.55 3.14 -14.11
C PHE A 290 -2.33 4.09 -14.08
N HIS A 291 -1.62 4.22 -15.20
CA HIS A 291 -0.52 5.17 -15.40
C HIS A 291 -1.05 6.47 -16.02
N ARG A 292 -1.49 7.43 -15.18
CA ARG A 292 -2.15 8.64 -15.66
C ARG A 292 -1.20 9.67 -16.26
N LYS A 293 -0.47 10.40 -15.44
CA LYS A 293 0.42 11.51 -15.86
C LYS A 293 1.82 11.43 -15.27
N ALA A 294 1.99 10.83 -14.07
CA ALA A 294 3.23 10.80 -13.28
C ALA A 294 3.82 12.20 -13.05
N THR A 295 2.99 13.20 -12.83
CA THR A 295 3.37 14.60 -12.58
C THR A 295 3.01 15.02 -11.17
N SER A 296 3.81 15.92 -10.59
CA SER A 296 3.50 16.66 -9.37
C SER A 296 2.81 17.97 -9.74
N GLY A 297 1.81 18.37 -8.94
CA GLY A 297 1.07 19.61 -9.17
C GLY A 297 0.06 19.59 -10.32
N GLY A 298 -0.16 18.42 -10.95
CA GLY A 298 -1.12 18.26 -12.05
C GLY A 298 -2.57 18.49 -11.65
N TRP A 299 -2.87 18.51 -10.35
CA TRP A 299 -4.19 18.84 -9.82
C TRP A 299 -4.71 20.23 -10.27
N ARG A 300 -3.81 21.17 -10.57
CA ARG A 300 -4.17 22.53 -11.05
C ARG A 300 -4.91 22.53 -12.37
N GLU A 301 -4.68 21.50 -13.18
CA GLU A 301 -5.35 21.29 -14.47
C GLU A 301 -6.59 20.39 -14.33
N ASP A 302 -6.59 19.50 -13.33
CA ASP A 302 -7.54 18.39 -13.20
C ASP A 302 -8.69 18.68 -12.24
N LEU A 303 -8.53 19.64 -11.30
CA LEU A 303 -9.55 20.04 -10.34
C LEU A 303 -10.06 21.45 -10.64
N THR A 304 -11.36 21.67 -10.47
CA THR A 304 -11.90 23.05 -10.46
C THR A 304 -11.40 23.79 -9.21
N PRO A 305 -11.41 25.14 -9.20
CA PRO A 305 -11.03 25.91 -8.00
C PRO A 305 -11.84 25.54 -6.75
N GLU A 306 -13.12 25.20 -6.91
CA GLU A 306 -13.99 24.78 -5.80
C GLU A 306 -13.59 23.38 -5.28
N GLN A 307 -13.31 22.44 -6.17
CA GLN A 307 -12.84 21.11 -5.83
C GLN A 307 -11.50 21.15 -5.08
N ALA A 308 -10.55 21.93 -5.59
CA ALA A 308 -9.25 22.12 -4.93
C ALA A 308 -9.41 22.72 -3.53
N ARG A 309 -10.24 23.77 -3.38
CA ARG A 309 -10.53 24.39 -2.08
C ARG A 309 -11.11 23.40 -1.09
N VAL A 310 -12.06 22.57 -1.49
CA VAL A 310 -12.66 21.53 -0.62
C VAL A 310 -11.59 20.55 -0.11
N VAL A 311 -10.63 20.17 -0.94
CA VAL A 311 -9.52 19.32 -0.52
C VAL A 311 -8.61 20.07 0.44
N GLU A 312 -8.21 21.28 0.12
CA GLU A 312 -7.32 22.13 0.93
C GLU A 312 -7.89 22.42 2.31
N ASP A 313 -9.17 22.81 2.40
CA ASP A 313 -9.84 23.12 3.67
C ASP A 313 -9.79 21.94 4.66
N ILE A 314 -9.80 20.70 4.16
CA ILE A 314 -9.79 19.49 4.99
C ILE A 314 -8.36 19.01 5.25
N THR A 315 -7.46 19.15 4.29
CA THR A 315 -6.12 18.57 4.32
C THR A 315 -5.02 19.58 4.63
N GLY A 316 -5.34 20.85 4.78
CA GLY A 316 -4.38 21.95 4.98
C GLY A 316 -3.29 21.65 6.02
N PRO A 317 -3.64 21.20 7.24
CA PRO A 317 -2.63 20.89 8.27
C PRO A 317 -1.62 19.81 7.86
N LEU A 318 -2.01 18.88 6.98
CA LEU A 318 -1.10 17.86 6.46
C LEU A 318 -0.27 18.38 5.29
N ILE A 319 -0.83 19.26 4.45
CA ILE A 319 -0.07 19.92 3.38
C ILE A 319 1.10 20.68 4.00
N GLU A 320 0.83 21.50 5.02
CA GLU A 320 1.86 22.26 5.74
C GLU A 320 2.91 21.37 6.42
N MET A 321 2.50 20.23 6.97
CA MET A 321 3.41 19.28 7.62
C MET A 321 4.40 18.64 6.63
N PHE A 322 4.03 18.52 5.35
CA PHE A 322 4.85 17.87 4.34
C PHE A 322 5.40 18.84 3.27
N ALA A 323 5.15 20.14 3.38
CA ALA A 323 5.63 21.19 2.47
C ALA A 323 7.16 21.39 2.49
#